data_d4f23eb8fe75c3859d2a5198040628e7
#
_entry.id   d4f23eb8fe75c3859d2a5198040628e7
#
_cell.length_a   1.000
_cell.length_b   1.000
_cell.length_c   1.000
_cell.angle_alpha   90.00
_cell.angle_beta   90.00
_cell.angle_gamma   90.00
#
_symmetry.space_group_name_H-M   'P 1'
#
loop_
_entity.id
_entity.type
_entity.pdbx_description
1 polymer ?
#
loop_
_entity_poly.entity_id
_entity_poly.type
_entity_poly.pdbx_seq_one_letter_code
_entity_poly.pdbx_strand_id
1 'polypeptide(L)'
;FSADLTILEEGTELLGRLNAVLKGQGAQDGDGHPVNTALPMITSCSPGWIKHIEHQFPDELDHLSSCKSPHTMMGAVVKTFYAERTGTAPKDLFVVSVMPCTAKKYEIQRPEMEVDGQRDVDAVLTTRELARMIKMAGIDFVNLPEGEFDAPLGLGTGAADIFGVTGGVMEAALRTVYELVTGNELPFEKLHVTPIVGLDQVKTASITIEETLPEYGHLKGVTVNVAVTSGLEGASMLMKEVANGTSPYH
;
A
#
# COMPACT_ATOMS: atom_id res chain seq x y z
N PHE A 1 -9.39 -6.79 5.66
CA PHE A 1 -10.08 -6.01 4.63
C PHE A 1 -9.22 -4.85 4.10
N SER A 2 -8.80 -3.87 4.95
CA SER A 2 -8.07 -2.69 4.44
C SER A 2 -6.72 -3.03 3.79
N ALA A 3 -6.02 -4.04 4.29
CA ALA A 3 -4.79 -4.52 3.66
C ALA A 3 -5.07 -5.13 2.28
N ASP A 4 -6.10 -5.98 2.17
CA ASP A 4 -6.50 -6.58 0.89
C ASP A 4 -6.92 -5.50 -0.13
N LEU A 5 -7.70 -4.51 0.32
CA LEU A 5 -8.10 -3.39 -0.53
C LEU A 5 -6.87 -2.62 -1.03
N THR A 6 -5.92 -2.30 -0.14
CA THR A 6 -4.69 -1.59 -0.53
C THR A 6 -3.87 -2.39 -1.54
N ILE A 7 -3.75 -3.70 -1.36
CA ILE A 7 -3.03 -4.58 -2.28
C ILE A 7 -3.68 -4.58 -3.66
N LEU A 8 -5.02 -4.64 -3.71
CA LEU A 8 -5.77 -4.59 -4.97
C LEU A 8 -5.60 -3.24 -5.68
N GLU A 9 -5.71 -2.15 -4.95
CA GLU A 9 -5.59 -0.80 -5.51
C GLU A 9 -4.16 -0.52 -6.01
N GLU A 10 -3.13 -0.77 -5.19
CA GLU A 10 -1.74 -0.60 -5.61
C GLU A 10 -1.35 -1.57 -6.74
N GLY A 11 -1.83 -2.82 -6.69
CA GLY A 11 -1.61 -3.80 -7.74
C GLY A 11 -2.26 -3.39 -9.07
N THR A 12 -3.47 -2.85 -9.03
CA THR A 12 -4.17 -2.33 -10.20
C THR A 12 -3.46 -1.11 -10.78
N GLU A 13 -2.98 -0.20 -9.93
CA GLU A 13 -2.17 0.94 -10.36
C GLU A 13 -0.88 0.49 -11.06
N LEU A 14 -0.15 -0.48 -10.48
CA LEU A 14 1.06 -1.03 -11.10
C LEU A 14 0.77 -1.63 -12.47
N LEU A 15 -0.28 -2.45 -12.59
CA LEU A 15 -0.70 -3.01 -13.88
C LEU A 15 -1.06 -1.92 -14.89
N GLY A 16 -1.75 -0.88 -14.44
CA GLY A 16 -2.07 0.29 -15.26
C GLY A 16 -0.81 0.98 -15.80
N ARG A 17 0.17 1.25 -14.94
CA ARG A 17 1.47 1.88 -15.32
C ARG A 17 2.25 0.99 -16.28
N LEU A 18 2.38 -0.30 -16.01
CA LEU A 18 3.05 -1.27 -16.89
C LEU A 18 2.38 -1.35 -18.27
N ASN A 19 1.05 -1.43 -18.29
CA ASN A 19 0.29 -1.42 -19.54
C ASN A 19 0.52 -0.15 -20.36
N ALA A 20 0.51 1.02 -19.70
CA ALA A 20 0.72 2.30 -20.37
C ALA A 20 2.12 2.40 -20.98
N VAL A 21 3.14 1.96 -20.25
CA VAL A 21 4.54 1.96 -20.74
C VAL A 21 4.72 0.99 -21.90
N LEU A 22 4.20 -0.24 -21.79
CA LEU A 22 4.39 -1.27 -22.81
C LEU A 22 3.59 -1.01 -24.09
N LYS A 23 2.42 -0.39 -23.99
CA LYS A 23 1.60 -0.03 -25.17
C LYS A 23 2.01 1.28 -25.82
N GLY A 24 2.90 2.05 -25.19
CA GLY A 24 3.43 3.31 -25.73
C GLY A 24 2.38 4.40 -25.96
N GLN A 25 1.26 4.37 -25.24
CA GLN A 25 0.18 5.34 -25.35
C GLN A 25 -0.20 5.87 -23.97
N GLY A 26 -0.60 7.12 -23.92
CA GLY A 26 -1.25 7.69 -22.75
C GLY A 26 -2.54 6.92 -22.45
N ALA A 27 -2.41 5.87 -21.64
CA ALA A 27 -3.55 5.11 -21.15
C ALA A 27 -4.39 6.02 -20.25
N GLN A 28 -5.70 5.86 -20.36
CA GLN A 28 -6.66 6.48 -19.44
C GLN A 28 -7.18 5.39 -18.51
N ASP A 29 -7.47 5.76 -17.26
CA ASP A 29 -8.17 4.91 -16.30
C ASP A 29 -9.65 4.74 -16.71
N GLY A 30 -10.41 3.99 -15.90
CA GLY A 30 -11.83 3.75 -16.15
C GLY A 30 -12.69 5.02 -16.16
N ASP A 31 -12.19 6.11 -15.57
CA ASP A 31 -12.85 7.42 -15.47
C ASP A 31 -12.33 8.43 -16.52
N GLY A 32 -11.40 8.01 -17.37
CA GLY A 32 -10.86 8.81 -18.46
C GLY A 32 -9.70 9.74 -18.06
N HIS A 33 -9.12 9.59 -16.89
CA HIS A 33 -7.95 10.34 -16.46
C HIS A 33 -6.66 9.72 -17.02
N PRO A 34 -5.62 10.52 -17.31
CA PRO A 34 -4.33 10.00 -17.73
C PRO A 34 -3.73 9.08 -16.65
N VAL A 35 -3.35 7.86 -17.02
CA VAL A 35 -2.61 6.97 -16.14
C VAL A 35 -1.18 7.48 -15.99
N ASN A 36 -0.70 7.56 -14.76
CA ASN A 36 0.71 7.84 -14.50
C ASN A 36 1.58 6.71 -15.05
N THR A 37 2.64 7.06 -15.79
CA THR A 37 3.55 6.11 -16.44
C THR A 37 4.92 6.04 -15.78
N ALA A 38 5.14 6.77 -14.68
CA ALA A 38 6.43 6.76 -13.99
C ALA A 38 6.71 5.37 -13.36
N LEU A 39 7.81 4.78 -13.75
CA LEU A 39 8.36 3.54 -13.20
C LEU A 39 9.81 3.77 -12.74
N PRO A 40 10.25 3.18 -11.64
CA PRO A 40 9.52 2.25 -10.77
C PRO A 40 8.36 2.90 -10.01
N MET A 41 7.29 2.14 -9.77
CA MET A 41 6.24 2.57 -8.83
C MET A 41 6.68 2.29 -7.40
N ILE A 42 6.51 3.26 -6.51
CA ILE A 42 6.95 3.18 -5.12
C ILE A 42 5.75 3.31 -4.20
N THR A 43 5.61 2.41 -3.24
CA THR A 43 4.50 2.43 -2.28
C THR A 43 4.51 3.70 -1.42
N SER A 44 3.32 4.19 -1.07
CA SER A 44 3.10 5.48 -0.41
C SER A 44 2.51 5.40 1.00
N CYS A 45 2.45 4.21 1.61
CA CYS A 45 1.78 3.99 2.89
C CYS A 45 2.54 4.48 4.13
N SER A 46 3.82 4.86 4.02
CA SER A 46 4.64 5.34 5.15
C SER A 46 4.80 6.85 5.13
N PRO A 47 4.20 7.60 6.08
CA PRO A 47 4.27 9.07 6.07
C PRO A 47 5.68 9.61 6.32
N GLY A 48 6.55 8.87 6.99
CA GLY A 48 7.96 9.23 7.14
C GLY A 48 8.71 9.15 5.81
N TRP A 49 8.41 8.13 5.00
CA TRP A 49 8.93 7.99 3.66
C TRP A 49 8.42 9.10 2.74
N ILE A 50 7.11 9.35 2.72
CA ILE A 50 6.51 10.41 1.92
C ILE A 50 7.16 11.76 2.23
N LYS A 51 7.33 12.09 3.52
CA LYS A 51 7.99 13.33 3.91
C LYS A 51 9.45 13.39 3.47
N HIS A 52 10.13 12.26 3.46
CA HIS A 52 11.51 12.18 3.01
C HIS A 52 11.64 12.45 1.50
N ILE A 53 10.83 11.81 0.66
CA ILE A 53 10.89 12.01 -0.80
C ILE A 53 10.47 13.44 -1.18
N GLU A 54 9.44 14.00 -0.55
CA GLU A 54 9.02 15.39 -0.75
C GLU A 54 10.15 16.40 -0.53
N HIS A 55 11.06 16.12 0.40
CA HIS A 55 12.16 17.03 0.75
C HIS A 55 13.46 16.75 0.01
N GLN A 56 13.77 15.48 -0.25
CA GLN A 56 15.07 15.08 -0.78
C GLN A 56 15.04 14.81 -2.29
N PHE A 57 13.86 14.45 -2.82
CA PHE A 57 13.66 14.05 -4.22
C PHE A 57 12.34 14.60 -4.77
N PRO A 58 12.12 15.94 -4.70
CA PRO A 58 10.83 16.54 -5.08
C PRO A 58 10.47 16.35 -6.56
N ASP A 59 11.45 16.12 -7.41
CA ASP A 59 11.25 15.90 -8.85
C ASP A 59 10.80 14.47 -9.17
N GLU A 60 10.84 13.55 -8.17
CA GLU A 60 10.55 12.12 -8.34
C GLU A 60 9.18 11.73 -7.72
N LEU A 61 8.33 12.68 -7.39
CA LEU A 61 7.05 12.41 -6.71
C LEU A 61 6.08 11.59 -7.57
N ASP A 62 6.18 11.67 -8.88
CA ASP A 62 5.36 10.89 -9.82
C ASP A 62 5.61 9.38 -9.70
N HIS A 63 6.74 8.97 -9.14
CA HIS A 63 7.04 7.57 -8.85
C HIS A 63 6.23 7.01 -7.68
N LEU A 64 5.68 7.85 -6.80
CA LEU A 64 4.85 7.39 -5.71
C LEU A 64 3.52 6.82 -6.22
N SER A 65 3.06 5.76 -5.57
CA SER A 65 1.67 5.30 -5.73
C SER A 65 0.70 6.40 -5.32
N SER A 66 -0.38 6.54 -6.05
CA SER A 66 -1.49 7.45 -5.74
C SER A 66 -2.39 6.93 -4.63
N CYS A 67 -2.22 5.68 -4.22
CA CYS A 67 -3.03 5.04 -3.20
C CYS A 67 -2.83 5.66 -1.82
N LYS A 68 -3.93 5.85 -1.11
CA LYS A 68 -3.90 6.19 0.32
C LYS A 68 -3.32 5.03 1.13
N SER A 69 -2.78 5.31 2.31
CA SER A 69 -2.35 4.23 3.20
C SER A 69 -3.54 3.40 3.71
N PRO A 70 -3.33 2.13 4.14
CA PRO A 70 -4.44 1.24 4.52
C PRO A 70 -5.42 1.83 5.53
N HIS A 71 -4.93 2.59 6.53
CA HIS A 71 -5.84 3.13 7.55
C HIS A 71 -6.65 4.32 7.04
N THR A 72 -6.10 5.18 6.19
CA THR A 72 -6.84 6.28 5.56
C THR A 72 -7.76 5.78 4.47
N MET A 73 -7.36 4.76 3.71
CA MET A 73 -8.21 4.04 2.76
C MET A 73 -9.43 3.42 3.46
N MET A 74 -9.20 2.74 4.61
CA MET A 74 -10.31 2.21 5.43
C MET A 74 -11.23 3.31 5.93
N GLY A 75 -10.67 4.44 6.37
CA GLY A 75 -11.44 5.59 6.82
C GLY A 75 -12.34 6.15 5.72
N ALA A 76 -11.80 6.30 4.51
CA ALA A 76 -12.55 6.72 3.33
C ALA A 76 -13.72 5.76 3.03
N VAL A 77 -13.46 4.45 3.02
CA VAL A 77 -14.51 3.43 2.79
C VAL A 77 -15.56 3.42 3.89
N VAL A 78 -15.16 3.64 5.15
CA VAL A 78 -16.12 3.74 6.28
C VAL A 78 -17.02 4.97 6.11
N LYS A 79 -16.46 6.11 5.76
CA LYS A 79 -17.23 7.37 5.60
C LYS A 79 -18.01 7.47 4.28
N THR A 80 -17.79 6.55 3.35
CA THR A 80 -18.55 6.47 2.09
C THR A 80 -19.44 5.23 2.05
N PHE A 81 -18.90 4.11 1.62
CA PHE A 81 -19.63 2.87 1.40
C PHE A 81 -20.32 2.31 2.66
N TYR A 82 -19.63 2.27 3.81
CA TYR A 82 -20.23 1.77 5.04
C TYR A 82 -21.30 2.74 5.56
N ALA A 83 -21.07 4.05 5.48
CA ALA A 83 -22.03 5.07 5.83
C ALA A 83 -23.33 4.94 5.03
N GLU A 84 -23.22 4.79 3.70
CA GLU A 84 -24.35 4.55 2.80
C GLU A 84 -25.08 3.26 3.16
N ARG A 85 -24.33 2.15 3.31
CA ARG A 85 -24.90 0.82 3.61
C ARG A 85 -25.67 0.78 4.93
N THR A 86 -25.25 1.56 5.94
CA THR A 86 -25.91 1.61 7.26
C THR A 86 -26.94 2.74 7.37
N GLY A 87 -27.04 3.62 6.37
CA GLY A 87 -27.88 4.80 6.43
C GLY A 87 -27.42 5.83 7.47
N THR A 88 -26.12 5.78 7.85
CA THR A 88 -25.52 6.71 8.81
C THR A 88 -24.86 7.87 8.07
N ALA A 89 -25.11 9.10 8.49
CA ALA A 89 -24.44 10.23 7.86
C ALA A 89 -22.92 10.19 8.16
N PRO A 90 -22.05 10.46 7.17
CA PRO A 90 -20.59 10.40 7.37
C PRO A 90 -20.08 11.23 8.54
N LYS A 91 -20.69 12.39 8.80
CA LYS A 91 -20.37 13.29 9.91
C LYS A 91 -20.67 12.70 11.30
N ASP A 92 -21.54 11.69 11.37
CA ASP A 92 -21.93 11.02 12.60
C ASP A 92 -21.06 9.78 12.89
N LEU A 93 -20.12 9.47 11.98
CA LEU A 93 -19.12 8.43 12.14
C LEU A 93 -17.80 9.03 12.63
N PHE A 94 -17.27 8.51 13.73
CA PHE A 94 -15.98 8.91 14.27
C PHE A 94 -14.98 7.77 14.11
N VAL A 95 -14.05 7.91 13.16
CA VAL A 95 -13.06 6.88 12.80
C VAL A 95 -11.79 7.09 13.61
N VAL A 96 -11.44 6.10 14.42
CA VAL A 96 -10.19 6.09 15.20
C VAL A 96 -9.28 4.99 14.67
N SER A 97 -8.08 5.37 14.30
CA SER A 97 -7.03 4.43 13.88
C SER A 97 -6.05 4.16 15.02
N VAL A 98 -5.71 2.90 15.25
CA VAL A 98 -4.67 2.50 16.21
C VAL A 98 -3.44 2.05 15.45
N MET A 99 -2.35 2.82 15.56
CA MET A 99 -1.13 2.64 14.78
C MET A 99 0.12 2.61 15.66
N PRO A 100 1.14 1.83 15.32
CA PRO A 100 2.41 1.86 16.05
C PRO A 100 3.25 3.11 15.74
N CYS A 101 2.88 3.89 14.72
CA CYS A 101 3.64 5.01 14.18
C CYS A 101 3.01 6.36 14.56
N THR A 102 3.80 7.26 15.18
CA THR A 102 3.34 8.62 15.53
C THR A 102 3.12 9.51 14.31
N ALA A 103 3.82 9.24 13.20
CA ALA A 103 3.69 10.02 11.97
C ALA A 103 2.31 9.85 11.30
N LYS A 104 1.57 8.79 11.63
CA LYS A 104 0.18 8.62 11.20
C LYS A 104 -0.76 9.73 11.72
N LYS A 105 -0.42 10.35 12.86
CA LYS A 105 -1.13 11.54 13.35
C LYS A 105 -0.96 12.76 12.45
N TYR A 106 0.19 12.88 11.80
CA TYR A 106 0.45 13.92 10.81
C TYR A 106 -0.26 13.59 9.49
N GLU A 107 -0.20 12.34 9.04
CA GLU A 107 -0.79 11.90 7.79
C GLU A 107 -2.27 12.27 7.69
N ILE A 108 -3.07 12.00 8.72
CA ILE A 108 -4.52 12.30 8.71
C ILE A 108 -4.84 13.82 8.67
N GLN A 109 -3.84 14.68 8.83
CA GLN A 109 -4.01 16.13 8.77
C GLN A 109 -3.66 16.70 7.39
N ARG A 110 -3.16 15.87 6.49
CA ARG A 110 -2.82 16.30 5.13
C ARG A 110 -4.09 16.62 4.34
N PRO A 111 -4.07 17.65 3.47
CA PRO A 111 -5.27 18.06 2.71
C PRO A 111 -5.88 16.93 1.86
N GLU A 112 -5.06 16.06 1.30
CA GLU A 112 -5.50 14.93 0.48
C GLU A 112 -6.21 13.81 1.26
N MET A 113 -6.20 13.87 2.60
CA MET A 113 -6.91 12.93 3.49
C MET A 113 -8.26 13.48 3.97
N GLU A 114 -8.78 14.47 3.25
CA GLU A 114 -10.06 15.10 3.52
C GLU A 114 -10.87 15.20 2.23
N VAL A 115 -12.16 14.86 2.30
CA VAL A 115 -13.11 14.99 1.19
C VAL A 115 -14.32 15.76 1.71
N ASP A 116 -14.72 16.82 1.00
CA ASP A 116 -15.89 17.66 1.35
C ASP A 116 -15.88 18.18 2.80
N GLY A 117 -14.70 18.54 3.31
CA GLY A 117 -14.54 19.06 4.68
C GLY A 117 -14.58 17.97 5.77
N GLN A 118 -14.55 16.71 5.37
CA GLN A 118 -14.55 15.56 6.28
C GLN A 118 -13.26 14.75 6.12
N ARG A 119 -12.58 14.54 7.24
CA ARG A 119 -11.37 13.70 7.26
C ARG A 119 -11.75 12.23 7.15
N ASP A 120 -10.93 11.46 6.43
CA ASP A 120 -11.09 10.00 6.35
C ASP A 120 -10.96 9.36 7.74
N VAL A 121 -9.98 9.81 8.53
CA VAL A 121 -9.74 9.36 9.90
C VAL A 121 -9.76 10.58 10.84
N ASP A 122 -10.57 10.51 11.89
CA ASP A 122 -10.76 11.63 12.82
C ASP A 122 -9.67 11.71 13.88
N ALA A 123 -9.16 10.55 14.33
CA ALA A 123 -8.11 10.47 15.34
C ALA A 123 -7.17 9.27 15.13
N VAL A 124 -5.92 9.44 15.52
CA VAL A 124 -4.94 8.35 15.57
C VAL A 124 -4.43 8.20 17.00
N LEU A 125 -4.56 7.00 17.54
CA LEU A 125 -3.93 6.57 18.78
C LEU A 125 -2.70 5.70 18.44
N THR A 126 -1.61 5.96 19.13
CA THR A 126 -0.52 4.98 19.11
C THR A 126 -0.91 3.76 19.95
N THR A 127 -0.32 2.61 19.67
CA THR A 127 -0.50 1.39 20.48
C THR A 127 -0.24 1.65 21.97
N ARG A 128 0.76 2.50 22.28
CA ARG A 128 1.07 2.89 23.66
C ARG A 128 0.00 3.78 24.29
N GLU A 129 -0.59 4.70 23.51
CA GLU A 129 -1.70 5.55 23.99
C GLU A 129 -2.96 4.72 24.25
N LEU A 130 -3.29 3.77 23.36
CA LEU A 130 -4.37 2.83 23.61
C LEU A 130 -4.14 2.02 24.89
N ALA A 131 -2.95 1.50 25.10
CA ALA A 131 -2.62 0.78 26.35
C ALA A 131 -2.79 1.65 27.61
N ARG A 132 -2.45 2.95 27.53
CA ARG A 132 -2.72 3.89 28.62
C ARG A 132 -4.21 4.12 28.84
N MET A 133 -4.98 4.26 27.75
CA MET A 133 -6.43 4.46 27.82
C MET A 133 -7.12 3.26 28.48
N ILE A 134 -6.75 2.04 28.12
CA ILE A 134 -7.22 0.79 28.73
C ILE A 134 -6.95 0.79 30.25
N LYS A 135 -5.71 1.14 30.66
CA LYS A 135 -5.36 1.23 32.08
C LYS A 135 -6.12 2.31 32.82
N MET A 136 -6.30 3.49 32.22
CA MET A 136 -7.06 4.60 32.81
C MET A 136 -8.54 4.28 32.96
N ALA A 137 -9.10 3.47 32.07
CA ALA A 137 -10.46 2.96 32.14
C ALA A 137 -10.65 1.88 33.22
N GLY A 138 -9.58 1.42 33.87
CA GLY A 138 -9.65 0.38 34.88
C GLY A 138 -9.94 -1.02 34.32
N ILE A 139 -9.72 -1.23 33.03
CA ILE A 139 -9.96 -2.51 32.36
C ILE A 139 -8.83 -3.48 32.72
N ASP A 140 -9.17 -4.63 33.30
CA ASP A 140 -8.22 -5.73 33.52
C ASP A 140 -8.00 -6.52 32.24
N PHE A 141 -7.16 -5.96 31.36
CA PHE A 141 -6.93 -6.45 30.00
C PHE A 141 -6.41 -7.89 29.96
N VAL A 142 -5.61 -8.29 30.96
CA VAL A 142 -4.98 -9.63 30.99
C VAL A 142 -6.02 -10.73 31.29
N ASN A 143 -7.06 -10.41 32.04
CA ASN A 143 -8.10 -11.35 32.45
C ASN A 143 -9.40 -11.19 31.68
N LEU A 144 -9.41 -10.42 30.59
CA LEU A 144 -10.60 -10.33 29.73
C LEU A 144 -10.88 -11.70 29.08
N PRO A 145 -12.15 -12.10 28.98
CA PRO A 145 -12.51 -13.25 28.17
C PRO A 145 -12.17 -13.00 26.70
N GLU A 146 -11.87 -14.06 25.97
CA GLU A 146 -11.70 -13.98 24.52
C GLU A 146 -13.02 -13.51 23.87
N GLY A 147 -12.89 -12.69 22.85
CA GLY A 147 -13.99 -12.16 22.06
C GLY A 147 -13.64 -12.12 20.59
N GLU A 148 -14.57 -11.73 19.77
CA GLU A 148 -14.38 -11.55 18.33
C GLU A 148 -14.45 -10.08 17.96
N PHE A 149 -13.75 -9.71 16.89
CA PHE A 149 -13.88 -8.37 16.31
C PHE A 149 -15.13 -8.28 15.46
N ASP A 150 -15.75 -7.11 15.50
CA ASP A 150 -16.78 -6.77 14.50
C ASP A 150 -16.13 -6.79 13.09
N ALA A 151 -16.86 -7.33 12.13
CA ALA A 151 -16.41 -7.41 10.74
C ALA A 151 -17.38 -6.64 9.81
N PRO A 152 -17.48 -5.32 9.95
CA PRO A 152 -18.48 -4.51 9.22
C PRO A 152 -18.30 -4.57 7.69
N LEU A 153 -17.08 -4.82 7.22
CA LEU A 153 -16.71 -4.94 5.80
C LEU A 153 -16.16 -6.32 5.44
N GLY A 154 -16.33 -7.31 6.32
CA GLY A 154 -15.84 -8.67 6.13
C GLY A 154 -14.47 -8.94 6.72
N LEU A 155 -14.01 -10.18 6.56
CA LEU A 155 -12.73 -10.66 7.03
C LEU A 155 -11.63 -10.38 6.00
N GLY A 156 -10.38 -10.30 6.47
CA GLY A 156 -9.21 -10.24 5.58
C GLY A 156 -8.85 -11.60 5.01
N THR A 157 -8.00 -11.59 3.98
CA THR A 157 -7.42 -12.78 3.36
C THR A 157 -6.03 -13.08 3.94
N GLY A 158 -5.39 -14.18 3.51
CA GLY A 158 -4.00 -14.48 3.84
C GLY A 158 -3.00 -13.43 3.35
N ALA A 159 -3.36 -12.62 2.35
CA ALA A 159 -2.56 -11.49 1.92
C ALA A 159 -2.41 -10.42 3.02
N ALA A 160 -3.45 -10.22 3.83
CA ALA A 160 -3.40 -9.34 5.00
C ALA A 160 -2.39 -9.81 6.06
N ASP A 161 -2.22 -11.11 6.23
CA ASP A 161 -1.23 -11.67 7.17
C ASP A 161 0.21 -11.43 6.69
N ILE A 162 0.45 -11.58 5.38
CA ILE A 162 1.77 -11.31 4.75
C ILE A 162 2.12 -9.83 4.86
N PHE A 163 1.13 -8.94 4.78
CA PHE A 163 1.31 -7.50 4.79
C PHE A 163 2.12 -6.99 6.01
N GLY A 164 2.02 -7.66 7.15
CA GLY A 164 2.62 -7.23 8.42
C GLY A 164 4.13 -7.48 8.56
N VAL A 165 4.80 -8.09 7.58
CA VAL A 165 6.25 -8.37 7.63
C VAL A 165 7.04 -7.41 6.73
N THR A 166 8.37 -7.31 6.96
CA THR A 166 9.24 -6.48 6.11
C THR A 166 9.18 -6.95 4.66
N GLY A 167 8.77 -6.06 3.77
CA GLY A 167 8.55 -6.36 2.34
C GLY A 167 7.22 -7.07 2.06
N GLY A 168 6.39 -7.29 3.08
CA GLY A 168 5.13 -8.03 2.95
C GLY A 168 4.11 -7.33 2.04
N VAL A 169 4.08 -6.02 2.00
CA VAL A 169 3.22 -5.25 1.08
C VAL A 169 3.56 -5.59 -0.37
N MET A 170 4.85 -5.52 -0.73
CA MET A 170 5.33 -5.86 -2.06
C MET A 170 5.07 -7.33 -2.40
N GLU A 171 5.37 -8.25 -1.47
CA GLU A 171 5.12 -9.68 -1.69
C GLU A 171 3.64 -9.95 -1.92
N ALA A 172 2.75 -9.40 -1.11
CA ALA A 172 1.30 -9.58 -1.24
C ALA A 172 0.78 -8.98 -2.56
N ALA A 173 1.24 -7.80 -2.95
CA ALA A 173 0.89 -7.15 -4.22
C ALA A 173 1.34 -7.99 -5.41
N LEU A 174 2.58 -8.49 -5.41
CA LEU A 174 3.10 -9.32 -6.49
C LEU A 174 2.35 -10.65 -6.64
N ARG A 175 2.00 -11.29 -5.51
CA ARG A 175 1.18 -12.52 -5.53
C ARG A 175 -0.18 -12.24 -6.16
N THR A 176 -0.84 -11.19 -5.74
CA THR A 176 -2.17 -10.82 -6.25
C THR A 176 -2.11 -10.43 -7.73
N VAL A 177 -1.14 -9.60 -8.13
CA VAL A 177 -0.95 -9.21 -9.54
C VAL A 177 -0.63 -10.42 -10.42
N TYR A 178 0.25 -11.31 -9.94
CA TYR A 178 0.59 -12.53 -10.68
C TYR A 178 -0.65 -13.42 -10.90
N GLU A 179 -1.45 -13.62 -9.86
CA GLU A 179 -2.68 -14.39 -9.94
C GLU A 179 -3.70 -13.74 -10.88
N LEU A 180 -3.89 -12.43 -10.81
CA LEU A 180 -4.77 -11.69 -11.72
C LEU A 180 -4.34 -11.81 -13.19
N VAL A 181 -3.05 -11.76 -13.46
CA VAL A 181 -2.52 -11.78 -14.83
C VAL A 181 -2.47 -13.20 -15.42
N THR A 182 -2.17 -14.19 -14.58
CA THR A 182 -1.92 -15.57 -15.06
C THR A 182 -3.08 -16.53 -14.77
N GLY A 183 -3.94 -16.20 -13.81
CA GLY A 183 -4.94 -17.12 -13.26
C GLY A 183 -4.35 -18.23 -12.37
N ASN A 184 -3.06 -18.16 -12.05
CA ASN A 184 -2.35 -19.15 -11.24
C ASN A 184 -1.69 -18.51 -10.03
N GLU A 185 -1.56 -19.27 -8.95
CA GLU A 185 -0.78 -18.82 -7.79
C GLU A 185 0.69 -18.64 -8.18
N LEU A 186 1.37 -17.70 -7.50
CA LEU A 186 2.80 -17.51 -7.69
C LEU A 186 3.56 -18.78 -7.31
N PRO A 187 4.41 -19.34 -8.20
CA PRO A 187 5.00 -20.67 -8.05
C PRO A 187 6.06 -20.81 -6.94
N PHE A 188 6.12 -19.87 -6.01
CA PHE A 188 7.08 -19.86 -4.90
C PHE A 188 6.36 -19.75 -3.56
N GLU A 189 6.69 -20.63 -2.61
CA GLU A 189 6.19 -20.51 -1.23
C GLU A 189 6.63 -19.20 -0.57
N LYS A 190 7.84 -18.74 -0.89
CA LYS A 190 8.37 -17.42 -0.47
C LYS A 190 9.06 -16.77 -1.67
N LEU A 191 8.79 -15.50 -1.88
CA LEU A 191 9.60 -14.70 -2.78
C LEU A 191 11.05 -14.74 -2.28
N HIS A 192 11.95 -15.30 -3.08
CA HIS A 192 13.38 -15.30 -2.76
C HIS A 192 13.94 -13.89 -2.94
N VAL A 193 13.65 -13.04 -1.96
CA VAL A 193 14.21 -11.69 -1.93
C VAL A 193 15.67 -11.80 -1.52
N THR A 194 16.55 -11.55 -2.47
CA THR A 194 18.00 -11.70 -2.27
C THR A 194 18.61 -10.36 -1.83
N PRO A 195 19.40 -10.32 -0.73
CA PRO A 195 20.16 -9.13 -0.37
C PRO A 195 21.10 -8.71 -1.50
N ILE A 196 21.13 -7.42 -1.84
CA ILE A 196 22.12 -6.89 -2.76
C ILE A 196 23.48 -6.88 -2.04
N VAL A 197 24.49 -7.46 -2.66
CA VAL A 197 25.85 -7.49 -2.11
C VAL A 197 26.35 -6.06 -1.89
N GLY A 198 26.73 -5.75 -0.63
CA GLY A 198 27.18 -4.41 -0.23
C GLY A 198 26.06 -3.47 0.22
N LEU A 199 24.78 -3.87 0.16
CA LEU A 199 23.62 -3.12 0.62
C LEU A 199 22.74 -4.03 1.47
N ASP A 200 23.15 -4.33 2.69
CA ASP A 200 22.41 -5.21 3.62
C ASP A 200 20.95 -4.75 3.89
N GLN A 201 20.64 -3.48 3.57
CA GLN A 201 19.31 -2.88 3.78
C GLN A 201 18.40 -2.99 2.56
N VAL A 202 18.90 -3.41 1.40
CA VAL A 202 18.14 -3.53 0.15
C VAL A 202 18.08 -4.99 -0.28
N LYS A 203 16.87 -5.45 -0.57
CA LYS A 203 16.61 -6.79 -1.09
C LYS A 203 15.89 -6.68 -2.42
N THR A 204 16.20 -7.57 -3.35
CA THR A 204 15.60 -7.57 -4.69
C THR A 204 15.01 -8.92 -5.05
N ALA A 205 14.04 -8.90 -5.94
CA ALA A 205 13.50 -10.08 -6.59
C ALA A 205 13.13 -9.75 -8.05
N SER A 206 13.10 -10.80 -8.88
CA SER A 206 12.67 -10.72 -10.28
C SER A 206 11.67 -11.83 -10.54
N ILE A 207 10.55 -11.49 -11.20
CA ILE A 207 9.50 -12.42 -11.56
C ILE A 207 9.26 -12.29 -13.05
N THR A 208 9.42 -13.40 -13.80
CA THR A 208 9.06 -13.45 -15.21
C THR A 208 7.66 -14.01 -15.37
N ILE A 209 6.82 -13.33 -16.11
CA ILE A 209 5.44 -13.73 -16.42
C ILE A 209 5.48 -14.66 -17.65
N GLU A 210 5.58 -15.97 -17.43
CA GLU A 210 5.73 -16.94 -18.52
C GLU A 210 4.41 -17.21 -19.25
N GLU A 211 3.30 -17.17 -18.53
CA GLU A 211 1.95 -17.40 -19.05
C GLU A 211 1.02 -16.29 -18.59
N THR A 212 -0.01 -16.01 -19.39
CA THR A 212 -1.01 -14.97 -19.08
C THR A 212 -2.39 -15.41 -19.50
N LEU A 213 -3.39 -14.83 -18.85
CA LEU A 213 -4.74 -14.82 -19.38
C LEU A 213 -4.79 -14.04 -20.70
N PRO A 214 -5.77 -14.29 -21.58
CA PRO A 214 -5.82 -13.68 -22.93
C PRO A 214 -5.79 -12.16 -22.92
N GLU A 215 -6.44 -11.53 -21.97
CA GLU A 215 -6.50 -10.07 -21.81
C GLU A 215 -5.16 -9.43 -21.48
N TYR A 216 -4.25 -10.20 -20.87
CA TYR A 216 -2.90 -9.79 -20.47
C TYR A 216 -1.79 -10.34 -21.38
N GLY A 217 -2.13 -10.82 -22.57
CA GLY A 217 -1.16 -11.46 -23.49
C GLY A 217 0.07 -10.61 -23.81
N HIS A 218 -0.03 -9.28 -23.71
CA HIS A 218 1.07 -8.34 -23.91
C HIS A 218 2.10 -8.33 -22.76
N LEU A 219 1.75 -8.89 -21.59
CA LEU A 219 2.66 -9.04 -20.45
C LEU A 219 3.44 -10.36 -20.48
N LYS A 220 3.14 -11.27 -21.42
CA LYS A 220 3.86 -12.54 -21.53
C LYS A 220 5.34 -12.32 -21.86
N GLY A 221 6.20 -12.92 -21.06
CA GLY A 221 7.64 -12.78 -21.16
C GLY A 221 8.22 -11.55 -20.48
N VAL A 222 7.38 -10.68 -19.91
CA VAL A 222 7.84 -9.51 -19.13
C VAL A 222 8.43 -9.98 -17.80
N THR A 223 9.59 -9.45 -17.45
CA THR A 223 10.21 -9.65 -16.13
C THR A 223 10.00 -8.40 -15.29
N VAL A 224 9.32 -8.55 -14.17
CA VAL A 224 9.13 -7.48 -13.18
C VAL A 224 10.23 -7.57 -12.14
N ASN A 225 11.03 -6.52 -12.04
CA ASN A 225 12.09 -6.38 -11.06
C ASN A 225 11.63 -5.50 -9.91
N VAL A 226 11.84 -5.95 -8.69
CA VAL A 226 11.39 -5.24 -7.48
C VAL A 226 12.50 -5.11 -6.47
N ALA A 227 12.44 -4.05 -5.67
CA ALA A 227 13.35 -3.83 -4.55
C ALA A 227 12.56 -3.49 -3.28
N VAL A 228 13.05 -3.99 -2.15
CA VAL A 228 12.55 -3.66 -0.81
C VAL A 228 13.72 -3.13 0.01
N THR A 229 13.49 -2.02 0.68
CA THR A 229 14.48 -1.43 1.59
C THR A 229 13.90 -1.16 2.96
N SER A 230 14.74 -1.28 3.98
CA SER A 230 14.46 -0.86 5.34
C SER A 230 15.29 0.37 5.67
N GLY A 231 14.59 1.46 6.05
CA GLY A 231 15.22 2.71 6.44
C GLY A 231 15.47 3.67 5.28
N LEU A 232 15.58 4.95 5.61
CA LEU A 232 15.66 6.04 4.63
C LEU A 232 17.01 6.11 3.91
N GLU A 233 18.07 5.52 4.47
CA GLU A 233 19.38 5.45 3.81
C GLU A 233 19.29 4.56 2.57
N GLY A 234 18.79 3.33 2.71
CA GLY A 234 18.59 2.42 1.57
C GLY A 234 17.60 2.99 0.56
N ALA A 235 16.52 3.62 1.02
CA ALA A 235 15.58 4.32 0.14
C ALA A 235 16.26 5.43 -0.66
N SER A 236 17.11 6.26 -0.02
CA SER A 236 17.86 7.31 -0.70
C SER A 236 18.85 6.78 -1.74
N MET A 237 19.41 5.60 -1.53
CA MET A 237 20.29 4.97 -2.53
C MET A 237 19.50 4.57 -3.76
N LEU A 238 18.36 3.89 -3.61
CA LEU A 238 17.47 3.53 -4.72
C LEU A 238 16.94 4.77 -5.45
N MET A 239 16.55 5.81 -4.71
CA MET A 239 16.06 7.06 -5.31
C MET A 239 17.12 7.79 -6.15
N LYS A 240 18.40 7.69 -5.80
CA LYS A 240 19.47 8.22 -6.65
C LYS A 240 19.59 7.46 -7.98
N GLU A 241 19.32 6.16 -7.99
CA GLU A 241 19.28 5.37 -9.23
C GLU A 241 18.08 5.79 -10.09
N VAL A 242 16.92 6.03 -9.46
CA VAL A 242 15.71 6.55 -10.13
C VAL A 242 15.99 7.91 -10.76
N ALA A 243 16.45 8.88 -9.97
CA ALA A 243 16.76 10.23 -10.42
C ALA A 243 17.84 10.28 -11.54
N ASN A 244 18.74 9.33 -11.57
CA ASN A 244 19.74 9.21 -12.63
C ASN A 244 19.25 8.41 -13.86
N GLY A 245 18.04 7.88 -13.84
CA GLY A 245 17.51 7.03 -14.92
C GLY A 245 18.23 5.69 -15.07
N THR A 246 18.84 5.19 -14.00
CA THR A 246 19.61 3.93 -13.99
C THR A 246 18.94 2.81 -13.20
N SER A 247 17.78 3.07 -12.62
CA SER A 247 17.03 2.08 -11.86
C SER A 247 16.58 0.91 -12.75
N PRO A 248 16.86 -0.34 -12.37
CA PRO A 248 16.39 -1.53 -13.10
C PRO A 248 15.00 -2.00 -12.66
N TYR A 249 14.37 -1.31 -11.70
CA TYR A 249 13.11 -1.72 -11.08
C TYR A 249 11.88 -1.14 -11.79
N HIS A 250 10.71 -1.71 -11.46
CA HIS A 250 9.41 -1.39 -12.06
C HIS A 250 8.38 -0.85 -11.05
#